data_5dde99335fd9cbfcd553c935a208b7a2
#
_entry.id   5dde99335fd9cbfcd553c935a208b7a2
#
_cell.length_a   1.000
_cell.length_b   1.000
_cell.length_c   1.000
_cell.angle_alpha   90.00
_cell.angle_beta   90.00
_cell.angle_gamma   90.00
#
_symmetry.space_group_name_H-M   'P 1'
#
loop_
_entity.id
_entity.type
_entity.pdbx_description
1 polymer ?
#
loop_
_entity_poly.entity_id
_entity_poly.type
_entity_poly.pdbx_seq_one_letter_code
_entity_poly.pdbx_strand_id
1 'polypeptide(L)'
;ESYGWAGKILRVNLTTGEIITQDDEKYHKYIGGMGMAYRIMYEEAPMELDPYDEKALVIFGVGPLTGAGVPCSGRMNVTFRSTWSKGHSIIDAHMGGHIGSMLKYAGYDGIVVSGISEKPVYLRIEDGEVSLEDATEIWGKGTFAANKWMVEQNGREFETASIGPAGENLVDYSTLNTSFGNSGGAGLGAAMGNKKLKGLAIRGTGSVKVADPKKVLELSNYMMGNLIGGNNNHNVPAQPQSWAEYSATSGKNRWSGAPGRMWKKAPGGPVDTGEQPYNDINKVALRCFKGYFDFGAPAAEYTVKNGGCSSCPIRCYTEYDVDP
;
A
#
# COMPACT_ATOMS: atom_id res chain seq x y z
N GLU A 1 28.18 -4.97 4.93
CA GLU A 1 27.16 -3.90 4.87
C GLU A 1 25.98 -4.36 4.03
N SER A 2 24.78 -4.26 4.56
CA SER A 2 23.55 -4.61 3.83
C SER A 2 23.01 -3.36 3.12
N TYR A 3 23.01 -3.38 1.79
CA TYR A 3 22.45 -2.31 0.97
C TYR A 3 20.97 -2.56 0.67
N GLY A 4 20.17 -1.52 0.65
CA GLY A 4 18.73 -1.59 0.44
C GLY A 4 17.93 -2.00 1.69
N TRP A 5 18.59 -2.32 2.78
CA TRP A 5 17.97 -2.75 4.03
C TRP A 5 18.17 -1.74 5.15
N ALA A 6 17.17 -1.60 6.00
CA ALA A 6 17.32 -0.95 7.29
C ALA A 6 17.95 -1.89 8.33
N GLY A 7 17.82 -3.21 8.10
CA GLY A 7 18.45 -4.27 8.88
C GLY A 7 17.67 -4.65 10.14
N LYS A 8 16.43 -4.18 10.29
CA LYS A 8 15.65 -4.38 11.50
C LYS A 8 14.16 -4.54 11.21
N ILE A 9 13.53 -5.45 11.94
CA ILE A 9 12.07 -5.51 12.06
C ILE A 9 11.64 -5.14 13.48
N LEU A 10 10.49 -4.50 13.56
CA LEU A 10 9.84 -4.17 14.81
C LEU A 10 8.87 -5.29 15.19
N ARG A 11 8.89 -5.73 16.45
CA ARG A 11 7.92 -6.66 17.01
C ARG A 11 7.12 -5.96 18.09
N VAL A 12 5.81 -6.02 17.96
CA VAL A 12 4.87 -5.36 18.87
C VAL A 12 3.86 -6.39 19.36
N ASN A 13 3.82 -6.61 20.66
CA ASN A 13 2.78 -7.42 21.31
C ASN A 13 1.76 -6.49 21.97
N LEU A 14 0.56 -6.46 21.44
CA LEU A 14 -0.49 -5.56 21.92
C LEU A 14 -1.10 -5.97 23.27
N THR A 15 -1.00 -7.24 23.64
CA THR A 15 -1.50 -7.74 24.93
C THR A 15 -0.59 -7.29 26.09
N THR A 16 0.72 -7.40 25.88
CA THR A 16 1.70 -7.08 26.93
C THR A 16 2.22 -5.64 26.85
N GLY A 17 2.04 -4.98 25.70
CA GLY A 17 2.65 -3.68 25.40
C GLY A 17 4.15 -3.79 25.06
N GLU A 18 4.69 -5.00 24.92
CA GLU A 18 6.11 -5.21 24.64
C GLU A 18 6.45 -4.78 23.22
N ILE A 19 7.51 -4.01 23.08
CA ILE A 19 8.05 -3.53 21.80
C ILE A 19 9.52 -3.87 21.75
N ILE A 20 9.91 -4.71 20.78
CA ILE A 20 11.32 -5.12 20.59
C ILE A 20 11.76 -4.91 19.15
N THR A 21 13.03 -4.63 18.98
CA THR A 21 13.69 -4.57 17.67
C THR A 21 14.48 -5.85 17.46
N GLN A 22 14.29 -6.49 16.32
CA GLN A 22 14.97 -7.72 15.93
C GLN A 22 15.77 -7.47 14.64
N ASP A 23 16.97 -8.05 14.56
CA ASP A 23 17.74 -8.15 13.33
C ASP A 23 16.99 -8.98 12.29
N ASP A 24 17.02 -8.56 11.04
CA ASP A 24 16.26 -9.19 9.95
C ASP A 24 17.14 -9.86 8.88
N GLU A 25 18.47 -9.94 9.06
CA GLU A 25 19.41 -10.47 8.08
C GLU A 25 19.02 -11.87 7.58
N LYS A 26 18.51 -12.73 8.47
CA LYS A 26 18.05 -14.08 8.10
C LYS A 26 16.91 -14.07 7.07
N TYR A 27 16.20 -12.98 6.92
CA TYR A 27 15.09 -12.82 6.00
C TYR A 27 15.49 -12.17 4.67
N HIS A 28 16.67 -11.58 4.53
CA HIS A 28 17.11 -10.89 3.32
C HIS A 28 17.05 -11.78 2.07
N LYS A 29 17.31 -13.10 2.22
CA LYS A 29 17.19 -14.09 1.13
C LYS A 29 15.78 -14.23 0.55
N TYR A 30 14.76 -13.73 1.24
CA TYR A 30 13.37 -13.70 0.78
C TYR A 30 12.97 -12.34 0.17
N ILE A 31 13.93 -11.41 -0.01
CA ILE A 31 13.79 -10.12 -0.71
C ILE A 31 12.81 -9.16 -0.01
N GLY A 32 12.60 -9.29 1.30
CA GLY A 32 11.76 -8.38 2.10
C GLY A 32 10.27 -8.43 1.75
N GLY A 33 9.52 -7.42 2.19
CA GLY A 33 8.10 -7.28 1.89
C GLY A 33 7.31 -8.56 2.12
N MET A 34 6.60 -8.99 1.08
CA MET A 34 5.78 -10.21 1.11
C MET A 34 6.61 -11.46 1.42
N GLY A 35 7.79 -11.61 0.81
CA GLY A 35 8.61 -12.81 1.00
C GLY A 35 9.08 -12.98 2.44
N MET A 36 9.51 -11.89 3.08
CA MET A 36 9.84 -11.87 4.51
C MET A 36 8.61 -12.19 5.37
N ALA A 37 7.50 -11.53 5.10
CA ALA A 37 6.28 -11.69 5.88
C ALA A 37 5.72 -13.12 5.80
N TYR A 38 5.68 -13.73 4.62
CA TYR A 38 5.28 -15.12 4.45
C TYR A 38 6.22 -16.08 5.16
N ARG A 39 7.53 -15.78 5.16
CA ARG A 39 8.50 -16.60 5.90
C ARG A 39 8.28 -16.55 7.40
N ILE A 40 8.01 -15.36 7.95
CA ILE A 40 7.67 -15.19 9.37
C ILE A 40 6.37 -15.93 9.69
N MET A 41 5.34 -15.78 8.86
CA MET A 41 4.08 -16.50 9.04
C MET A 41 4.28 -18.01 9.05
N TYR A 42 5.11 -18.54 8.15
CA TYR A 42 5.41 -19.98 8.10
C TYR A 42 6.15 -20.48 9.34
N GLU A 43 7.05 -19.68 9.89
CA GLU A 43 7.83 -20.06 11.07
C GLU A 43 7.04 -19.96 12.37
N GLU A 44 6.13 -19.00 12.48
CA GLU A 44 5.57 -18.59 13.77
C GLU A 44 4.07 -18.75 13.89
N ALA A 45 3.31 -18.83 12.79
CA ALA A 45 1.87 -18.94 12.84
C ALA A 45 1.40 -20.39 12.62
N PRO A 46 0.72 -21.02 13.57
CA PRO A 46 0.11 -22.34 13.39
C PRO A 46 -0.82 -22.38 12.17
N MET A 47 -0.86 -23.50 11.43
CA MET A 47 -1.61 -23.58 10.16
C MET A 47 -3.12 -23.37 10.32
N GLU A 48 -3.70 -23.82 11.41
CA GLU A 48 -5.15 -23.79 11.67
C GLU A 48 -5.56 -22.69 12.67
N LEU A 49 -4.74 -21.65 12.79
CA LEU A 49 -5.00 -20.56 13.72
C LEU A 49 -6.19 -19.71 13.24
N ASP A 50 -7.13 -19.41 14.13
CA ASP A 50 -8.20 -18.46 13.88
C ASP A 50 -7.60 -17.05 13.58
N PRO A 51 -8.07 -16.32 12.57
CA PRO A 51 -7.58 -14.99 12.26
C PRO A 51 -7.79 -13.98 13.40
N TYR A 52 -8.71 -14.24 14.28
CA TYR A 52 -9.03 -13.42 15.45
C TYR A 52 -8.36 -13.87 16.76
N ASP A 53 -7.56 -14.94 16.71
CA ASP A 53 -6.73 -15.35 17.84
C ASP A 53 -5.69 -14.29 18.19
N GLU A 54 -5.35 -14.16 19.47
CA GLU A 54 -4.31 -13.22 19.91
C GLU A 54 -2.94 -13.50 19.28
N LYS A 55 -2.64 -14.78 18.98
CA LYS A 55 -1.40 -15.21 18.30
C LYS A 55 -1.41 -14.94 16.80
N ALA A 56 -2.54 -14.60 16.20
CA ALA A 56 -2.59 -14.27 14.80
C ALA A 56 -1.76 -13.01 14.53
N LEU A 57 -0.90 -13.08 13.50
CA LEU A 57 0.01 -12.00 13.18
C LEU A 57 -0.56 -11.08 12.10
N VAL A 58 -0.26 -9.80 12.21
CA VAL A 58 -0.38 -8.82 11.13
C VAL A 58 1.03 -8.28 10.87
N ILE A 59 1.55 -8.51 9.66
CA ILE A 59 2.95 -8.23 9.34
C ILE A 59 3.02 -7.21 8.21
N PHE A 60 3.53 -6.04 8.50
CA PHE A 60 3.85 -5.01 7.53
C PHE A 60 5.28 -5.20 7.06
N GLY A 61 5.52 -5.13 5.74
CA GLY A 61 6.85 -5.34 5.21
C GLY A 61 7.14 -4.49 3.98
N VAL A 62 8.38 -4.03 3.86
CA VAL A 62 8.88 -3.28 2.71
C VAL A 62 10.07 -3.98 2.07
N GLY A 63 10.27 -3.74 0.78
CA GLY A 63 11.36 -4.36 0.04
C GLY A 63 12.65 -3.53 0.05
N PRO A 64 13.76 -4.07 -0.48
CA PRO A 64 15.05 -3.39 -0.49
C PRO A 64 15.09 -2.16 -1.41
N LEU A 65 14.18 -2.03 -2.35
CA LEU A 65 14.09 -0.86 -3.24
C LEU A 65 13.21 0.27 -2.66
N THR A 66 12.41 -0.04 -1.64
CA THR A 66 11.53 0.96 -1.00
C THR A 66 12.37 2.04 -0.32
N GLY A 67 12.09 3.29 -0.62
CA GLY A 67 12.85 4.43 -0.09
C GLY A 67 14.20 4.69 -0.78
N ALA A 68 14.66 3.82 -1.70
CA ALA A 68 15.93 3.98 -2.42
C ALA A 68 15.83 4.87 -3.68
N GLY A 69 14.71 5.54 -3.91
CA GLY A 69 14.51 6.40 -5.09
C GLY A 69 14.21 5.67 -6.39
N VAL A 70 14.04 4.35 -6.36
CA VAL A 70 13.70 3.55 -7.54
C VAL A 70 12.24 3.79 -7.93
N PRO A 71 11.92 4.02 -9.22
CA PRO A 71 10.55 4.23 -9.66
C PRO A 71 9.60 3.07 -9.30
N CYS A 72 8.39 3.42 -8.85
CA CYS A 72 7.31 2.46 -8.52
C CYS A 72 7.62 1.47 -7.38
N SER A 73 8.59 1.73 -6.52
CA SER A 73 9.02 0.83 -5.43
C SER A 73 8.40 1.13 -4.05
N GLY A 74 7.47 2.09 -3.97
CA GLY A 74 6.95 2.60 -2.69
C GLY A 74 5.85 1.74 -2.03
N ARG A 75 5.49 0.57 -2.58
CA ARG A 75 4.43 -0.27 -2.00
C ARG A 75 4.89 -0.96 -0.72
N MET A 76 4.01 -0.94 0.29
CA MET A 76 4.13 -1.75 1.51
C MET A 76 3.19 -2.95 1.41
N ASN A 77 3.72 -4.13 1.68
CA ASN A 77 2.95 -5.36 1.85
C ASN A 77 2.43 -5.46 3.27
N VAL A 78 1.24 -6.01 3.45
CA VAL A 78 0.71 -6.40 4.75
C VAL A 78 0.19 -7.82 4.65
N THR A 79 0.80 -8.75 5.38
CA THR A 79 0.44 -10.18 5.39
C THR A 79 -0.26 -10.54 6.68
N PHE A 80 -1.35 -11.27 6.57
CA PHE A 80 -2.20 -11.67 7.71
C PHE A 80 -3.02 -12.91 7.37
N ARG A 81 -3.80 -13.43 8.31
CA ARG A 81 -4.76 -14.51 8.04
C ARG A 81 -6.07 -13.95 7.56
N SER A 82 -6.61 -14.56 6.53
CA SER A 82 -7.91 -14.19 5.96
C SER A 82 -9.04 -14.40 6.96
N THR A 83 -9.84 -13.38 7.18
CA THR A 83 -11.04 -13.43 8.02
C THR A 83 -12.23 -14.08 7.30
N TRP A 84 -12.20 -14.14 5.96
CA TRP A 84 -13.32 -14.59 5.13
C TRP A 84 -13.05 -15.86 4.31
N SER A 85 -11.78 -16.21 4.07
CA SER A 85 -11.48 -17.41 3.29
C SER A 85 -11.72 -18.68 4.12
N LYS A 86 -12.28 -19.70 3.49
CA LYS A 86 -12.44 -21.00 4.09
C LYS A 86 -11.07 -21.60 4.44
N GLY A 87 -10.86 -21.98 5.70
CA GLY A 87 -9.57 -22.48 6.20
C GLY A 87 -8.56 -21.40 6.58
N HIS A 88 -8.99 -20.13 6.60
CA HIS A 88 -8.17 -19.00 7.09
C HIS A 88 -6.76 -18.93 6.45
N SER A 89 -6.71 -18.99 5.14
CA SER A 89 -5.46 -18.90 4.37
C SER A 89 -4.63 -17.68 4.73
N ILE A 90 -3.32 -17.78 4.60
CA ILE A 90 -2.45 -16.61 4.65
C ILE A 90 -2.71 -15.80 3.37
N ILE A 91 -3.00 -14.53 3.54
CA ILE A 91 -3.23 -13.58 2.45
C ILE A 91 -2.44 -12.32 2.68
N ASP A 92 -2.39 -11.49 1.66
CA ASP A 92 -1.73 -10.20 1.73
C ASP A 92 -2.53 -9.09 1.07
N ALA A 93 -2.23 -7.89 1.50
CA ALA A 93 -2.68 -6.64 0.90
C ALA A 93 -1.47 -5.76 0.58
N HIS A 94 -1.61 -4.92 -0.43
CA HIS A 94 -0.56 -3.98 -0.81
C HIS A 94 -1.10 -2.56 -0.79
N MET A 95 -0.49 -1.70 -0.01
CA MET A 95 -0.87 -0.30 0.03
C MET A 95 0.24 0.61 -0.48
N GLY A 96 -0.18 1.67 -1.13
CA GLY A 96 0.70 2.70 -1.67
C GLY A 96 0.80 3.91 -0.75
N GLY A 97 1.11 5.07 -1.31
CA GLY A 97 1.38 6.28 -0.56
C GLY A 97 2.86 6.38 -0.19
N HIS A 98 3.13 6.99 0.95
CA HIS A 98 4.50 7.27 1.40
C HIS A 98 4.88 6.48 2.66
N ILE A 99 3.91 5.88 3.34
CA ILE A 99 4.08 5.21 4.63
C ILE A 99 5.14 4.09 4.61
N GLY A 100 5.25 3.34 3.49
CA GLY A 100 6.27 2.30 3.34
C GLY A 100 7.70 2.87 3.30
N SER A 101 7.89 4.00 2.61
CA SER A 101 9.18 4.70 2.60
C SER A 101 9.49 5.33 3.96
N MET A 102 8.49 5.88 4.65
CA MET A 102 8.65 6.42 5.99
C MET A 102 9.07 5.35 7.00
N LEU A 103 8.51 4.12 6.89
CA LEU A 103 8.93 2.99 7.71
C LEU A 103 10.43 2.67 7.49
N LYS A 104 10.86 2.66 6.24
CA LYS A 104 12.26 2.44 5.87
C LYS A 104 13.17 3.54 6.44
N TYR A 105 12.76 4.80 6.31
CA TYR A 105 13.50 5.95 6.84
C TYR A 105 13.51 5.99 8.37
N ALA A 106 12.49 5.45 9.02
CA ALA A 106 12.45 5.27 10.47
C ALA A 106 13.35 4.12 10.96
N GLY A 107 13.99 3.37 10.05
CA GLY A 107 14.98 2.36 10.38
C GLY A 107 14.45 0.93 10.46
N TYR A 108 13.31 0.64 9.82
CA TYR A 108 12.71 -0.70 9.85
C TYR A 108 12.35 -1.21 8.45
N ASP A 109 12.54 -2.51 8.24
CA ASP A 109 12.13 -3.24 7.05
C ASP A 109 10.75 -3.90 7.20
N GLY A 110 10.25 -3.97 8.43
CA GLY A 110 8.92 -4.48 8.71
C GLY A 110 8.47 -4.30 10.16
N ILE A 111 7.18 -4.57 10.37
CA ILE A 111 6.53 -4.56 11.68
C ILE A 111 5.74 -5.86 11.82
N VAL A 112 5.96 -6.61 12.89
CA VAL A 112 5.21 -7.81 13.25
C VAL A 112 4.34 -7.50 14.45
N VAL A 113 3.04 -7.53 14.29
CA VAL A 113 2.07 -7.24 15.34
C VAL A 113 1.39 -8.54 15.77
N SER A 114 1.42 -8.82 17.06
CA SER A 114 0.71 -9.91 17.75
C SER A 114 -0.10 -9.38 18.92
N GLY A 115 -0.85 -10.24 19.56
CA GLY A 115 -1.66 -9.86 20.73
C GLY A 115 -2.92 -9.09 20.38
N ILE A 116 -3.68 -8.74 21.42
CA ILE A 116 -4.89 -7.92 21.35
C ILE A 116 -4.81 -6.88 22.47
N SER A 117 -4.94 -5.62 22.12
CA SER A 117 -4.90 -4.54 23.11
C SER A 117 -6.17 -4.54 23.98
N GLU A 118 -6.03 -4.17 25.24
CA GLU A 118 -7.18 -4.00 26.13
C GLU A 118 -8.08 -2.85 25.68
N LYS A 119 -7.49 -1.77 25.18
CA LYS A 119 -8.19 -0.58 24.67
C LYS A 119 -7.72 -0.23 23.24
N PRO A 120 -8.46 0.61 22.50
CA PRO A 120 -8.01 1.08 21.19
C PRO A 120 -6.66 1.80 21.27
N VAL A 121 -5.73 1.40 20.38
CA VAL A 121 -4.41 2.01 20.29
C VAL A 121 -4.04 2.26 18.83
N TYR A 122 -3.08 3.17 18.59
CA TYR A 122 -2.35 3.24 17.34
C TYR A 122 -0.84 3.14 17.59
N LEU A 123 -0.10 2.63 16.64
CA LEU A 123 1.35 2.50 16.73
C LEU A 123 2.00 3.75 16.17
N ARG A 124 2.78 4.44 17.02
CA ARG A 124 3.58 5.60 16.64
C ARG A 124 5.04 5.18 16.49
N ILE A 125 5.66 5.58 15.38
CA ILE A 125 7.08 5.32 15.09
C ILE A 125 7.71 6.63 14.62
N GLU A 126 8.77 7.06 15.28
CA GLU A 126 9.55 8.24 14.91
C GLU A 126 11.03 7.96 15.05
N ASP A 127 11.77 7.84 13.94
CA ASP A 127 13.24 7.67 13.90
C ASP A 127 13.77 6.61 14.88
N GLY A 128 13.07 5.49 15.03
CA GLY A 128 13.43 4.40 15.93
C GLY A 128 12.77 4.48 17.32
N GLU A 129 12.18 5.58 17.70
CA GLU A 129 11.32 5.67 18.89
C GLU A 129 9.93 5.10 18.55
N VAL A 130 9.46 4.19 19.39
CA VAL A 130 8.22 3.45 19.14
C VAL A 130 7.36 3.43 20.39
N SER A 131 6.07 3.75 20.21
CA SER A 131 5.09 3.72 21.30
C SER A 131 3.71 3.27 20.82
N LEU A 132 2.92 2.74 21.75
CA LEU A 132 1.50 2.50 21.58
C LEU A 132 0.73 3.66 22.22
N GLU A 133 0.04 4.42 21.39
CA GLU A 133 -0.70 5.60 21.79
C GLU A 133 -2.20 5.32 21.89
N ASP A 134 -2.90 6.02 22.75
CA ASP A 134 -4.33 5.88 22.94
C ASP A 134 -5.10 6.34 21.70
N ALA A 135 -5.97 5.47 21.18
CA ALA A 135 -6.84 5.75 20.03
C ALA A 135 -8.33 5.79 20.39
N THR A 136 -8.67 5.84 21.68
CA THR A 136 -10.06 5.81 22.15
C THR A 136 -10.89 6.94 21.55
N GLU A 137 -10.32 8.13 21.43
CA GLU A 137 -11.00 9.31 20.87
C GLU A 137 -11.37 9.14 19.40
N ILE A 138 -10.57 8.38 18.65
CA ILE A 138 -10.78 8.17 17.22
C ILE A 138 -11.39 6.80 16.87
N TRP A 139 -11.65 5.96 17.88
CA TRP A 139 -12.42 4.74 17.69
C TRP A 139 -13.86 5.08 17.31
N GLY A 140 -14.41 4.42 16.30
CA GLY A 140 -15.70 4.74 15.69
C GLY A 140 -15.65 5.84 14.61
N LYS A 141 -14.54 6.56 14.47
CA LYS A 141 -14.39 7.59 13.42
C LYS A 141 -13.95 6.95 12.10
N GLY A 142 -14.45 7.52 11.00
CA GLY A 142 -14.02 7.16 9.64
C GLY A 142 -12.54 7.44 9.40
N THR A 143 -11.97 6.78 8.39
CA THR A 143 -10.52 6.81 8.12
C THR A 143 -9.96 8.21 7.85
N PHE A 144 -10.71 9.07 7.15
CA PHE A 144 -10.29 10.46 6.91
C PHE A 144 -10.15 11.24 8.21
N ALA A 145 -11.16 11.15 9.09
CA ALA A 145 -11.15 11.84 10.38
C ALA A 145 -10.06 11.29 11.30
N ALA A 146 -9.87 9.97 11.33
CA ALA A 146 -8.85 9.33 12.15
C ALA A 146 -7.43 9.68 11.68
N ASN A 147 -7.16 9.62 10.37
CA ASN A 147 -5.87 10.01 9.82
C ASN A 147 -5.57 11.50 10.05
N LYS A 148 -6.55 12.37 9.84
CA LYS A 148 -6.41 13.80 10.12
C LYS A 148 -6.05 14.06 11.59
N TRP A 149 -6.78 13.42 12.51
CA TRP A 149 -6.52 13.54 13.95
C TRP A 149 -5.10 13.06 14.30
N MET A 150 -4.66 11.88 13.78
CA MET A 150 -3.31 11.39 14.04
C MET A 150 -2.23 12.36 13.52
N VAL A 151 -2.44 12.99 12.37
CA VAL A 151 -1.53 14.03 11.85
C VAL A 151 -1.53 15.27 12.74
N GLU A 152 -2.68 15.70 13.24
CA GLU A 152 -2.79 16.83 14.17
C GLU A 152 -2.08 16.56 15.50
N GLN A 153 -2.12 15.32 16.01
CA GLN A 153 -1.44 14.95 17.26
C GLN A 153 0.08 14.77 17.08
N ASN A 154 0.54 14.26 15.93
CA ASN A 154 1.94 13.86 15.76
C ASN A 154 2.77 14.84 14.92
N GLY A 155 2.12 15.64 14.08
CA GLY A 155 2.78 16.56 13.14
C GLY A 155 2.54 16.19 11.68
N ARG A 156 2.69 17.17 10.80
CA ARG A 156 2.42 17.05 9.36
C ARG A 156 3.42 16.17 8.62
N GLU A 157 4.55 15.89 9.24
CA GLU A 157 5.62 15.04 8.72
C GLU A 157 5.31 13.54 8.86
N PHE A 158 4.30 13.21 9.66
CA PHE A 158 3.88 11.82 9.84
C PHE A 158 2.98 11.35 8.70
N GLU A 159 3.33 10.22 8.13
CA GLU A 159 2.43 9.45 7.29
C GLU A 159 1.57 8.55 8.18
N THR A 160 0.27 8.57 7.95
CA THR A 160 -0.67 7.82 8.78
C THR A 160 -1.48 6.83 7.97
N ALA A 161 -1.93 5.78 8.62
CA ALA A 161 -2.90 4.83 8.10
C ALA A 161 -3.86 4.39 9.20
N SER A 162 -5.15 4.30 8.90
CA SER A 162 -6.15 3.90 9.88
C SER A 162 -7.25 3.01 9.30
N ILE A 163 -7.84 2.19 10.16
CA ILE A 163 -9.08 1.49 9.89
C ILE A 163 -10.28 2.39 10.24
N GLY A 164 -11.40 2.17 9.56
CA GLY A 164 -12.67 2.80 9.88
C GLY A 164 -13.60 1.88 10.68
N PRO A 165 -14.84 2.32 10.94
CA PRO A 165 -15.85 1.55 11.67
C PRO A 165 -16.10 0.15 11.09
N ALA A 166 -15.95 -0.03 9.77
CA ALA A 166 -16.06 -1.34 9.16
C ALA A 166 -15.02 -2.34 9.71
N GLY A 167 -13.75 -1.91 9.84
CA GLY A 167 -12.70 -2.74 10.44
C GLY A 167 -12.94 -2.99 11.92
N GLU A 168 -13.33 -1.95 12.66
CA GLU A 168 -13.64 -2.03 14.08
C GLU A 168 -14.80 -3.01 14.39
N ASN A 169 -15.76 -3.12 13.46
CA ASN A 169 -16.89 -4.04 13.52
C ASN A 169 -16.65 -5.36 12.76
N LEU A 170 -15.39 -5.67 12.46
CA LEU A 170 -14.95 -6.95 11.89
C LEU A 170 -15.58 -7.29 10.52
N VAL A 171 -15.83 -6.27 9.69
CA VAL A 171 -16.34 -6.50 8.34
C VAL A 171 -15.24 -7.10 7.47
N ASP A 172 -15.48 -8.28 6.91
CA ASP A 172 -14.51 -9.14 6.24
C ASP A 172 -13.78 -8.52 5.02
N TYR A 173 -14.35 -7.52 4.39
CA TYR A 173 -13.74 -6.81 3.26
C TYR A 173 -13.27 -5.39 3.63
N SER A 174 -13.22 -5.09 4.93
CA SER A 174 -12.75 -3.80 5.41
C SER A 174 -11.27 -3.55 5.12
N THR A 175 -10.90 -2.29 5.05
CA THR A 175 -9.58 -1.84 4.58
C THR A 175 -8.84 -1.02 5.63
N LEU A 176 -7.52 -0.97 5.50
CA LEU A 176 -6.65 0.02 6.12
C LEU A 176 -6.37 1.12 5.09
N ASN A 177 -6.64 2.37 5.41
CA ASN A 177 -6.47 3.50 4.48
C ASN A 177 -5.39 4.45 4.95
N THR A 178 -4.48 4.80 4.05
CA THR A 178 -3.43 5.80 4.31
C THR A 178 -3.99 7.22 4.21
N SER A 179 -3.33 8.18 4.85
CA SER A 179 -3.59 9.62 4.70
C SER A 179 -3.50 10.10 3.26
N PHE A 180 -2.72 9.41 2.44
CA PHE A 180 -2.58 9.66 1.00
C PHE A 180 -3.76 9.14 0.16
N GLY A 181 -4.72 8.39 0.74
CA GLY A 181 -5.87 7.84 0.03
C GLY A 181 -5.65 6.48 -0.64
N ASN A 182 -4.54 5.81 -0.38
CA ASN A 182 -4.32 4.41 -0.78
C ASN A 182 -4.82 3.46 0.31
N SER A 183 -5.22 2.25 -0.08
CA SER A 183 -5.75 1.27 0.86
C SER A 183 -5.13 -0.11 0.69
N GLY A 184 -4.98 -0.82 1.82
CA GLY A 184 -4.77 -2.25 1.88
C GLY A 184 -6.10 -2.95 2.16
N GLY A 185 -6.53 -3.82 1.26
CA GLY A 185 -7.83 -4.49 1.30
C GLY A 185 -7.80 -5.88 1.92
N ALA A 186 -8.57 -6.78 1.34
CA ALA A 186 -8.65 -8.21 1.66
C ALA A 186 -9.06 -8.55 3.12
N GLY A 187 -9.73 -7.63 3.83
CA GLY A 187 -10.12 -7.85 5.23
C GLY A 187 -9.08 -7.40 6.25
N LEU A 188 -8.02 -6.70 5.82
CA LEU A 188 -6.99 -6.18 6.73
C LEU A 188 -7.59 -5.32 7.85
N GLY A 189 -8.63 -4.53 7.54
CA GLY A 189 -9.32 -3.72 8.55
C GLY A 189 -9.88 -4.56 9.69
N ALA A 190 -10.51 -5.71 9.40
CA ALA A 190 -11.05 -6.61 10.41
C ALA A 190 -9.93 -7.27 11.25
N ALA A 191 -8.84 -7.71 10.60
CA ALA A 191 -7.69 -8.26 11.32
C ALA A 191 -7.08 -7.26 12.32
N MET A 192 -6.99 -5.98 11.94
CA MET A 192 -6.52 -4.91 12.84
C MET A 192 -7.59 -4.53 13.88
N GLY A 193 -8.87 -4.49 13.49
CA GLY A 193 -9.99 -4.18 14.38
C GLY A 193 -10.11 -5.13 15.56
N ASN A 194 -9.98 -6.45 15.31
CA ASN A 194 -9.93 -7.45 16.36
C ASN A 194 -8.80 -7.19 17.36
N LYS A 195 -7.66 -6.73 16.89
CA LYS A 195 -6.51 -6.38 17.73
C LYS A 195 -6.65 -5.04 18.46
N LYS A 196 -7.74 -4.32 18.22
CA LYS A 196 -7.96 -2.93 18.63
C LYS A 196 -6.82 -1.99 18.19
N LEU A 197 -6.15 -2.32 17.10
CA LEU A 197 -5.14 -1.49 16.46
C LEU A 197 -5.82 -0.56 15.45
N LYS A 198 -6.05 0.68 15.86
CA LYS A 198 -6.73 1.70 15.03
C LYS A 198 -5.91 2.10 13.81
N GLY A 199 -4.60 2.17 13.95
CA GLY A 199 -3.75 2.62 12.86
C GLY A 199 -2.27 2.69 13.19
N LEU A 200 -1.56 3.33 12.26
CA LEU A 200 -0.12 3.62 12.33
C LEU A 200 0.11 5.09 12.08
N ALA A 201 1.09 5.68 12.76
CA ALA A 201 1.64 7.01 12.49
C ALA A 201 3.16 6.86 12.41
N ILE A 202 3.75 7.11 11.25
CA ILE A 202 5.17 6.84 11.00
C ILE A 202 5.85 8.08 10.43
N ARG A 203 6.97 8.46 11.04
CA ARG A 203 7.93 9.46 10.57
C ARG A 203 9.32 8.88 10.57
N GLY A 204 10.05 9.08 9.49
CA GLY A 204 11.46 8.70 9.38
C GLY A 204 12.24 9.77 8.65
N THR A 205 13.39 10.15 9.19
CA THR A 205 14.32 11.13 8.60
C THR A 205 15.58 10.49 8.05
N GLY A 206 15.72 9.18 8.20
CA GLY A 206 16.87 8.42 7.71
C GLY A 206 16.89 8.25 6.18
N SER A 207 17.79 7.42 5.73
CA SER A 207 17.97 7.12 4.31
C SER A 207 18.30 5.65 4.08
N VAL A 208 18.07 5.18 2.87
CA VAL A 208 18.43 3.81 2.47
C VAL A 208 19.82 3.83 1.84
N LYS A 209 20.74 3.03 2.39
CA LYS A 209 22.06 2.84 1.79
C LYS A 209 21.95 2.07 0.48
N VAL A 210 22.58 2.59 -0.56
CA VAL A 210 22.59 2.00 -1.90
C VAL A 210 24.03 1.64 -2.28
N ALA A 211 24.24 0.44 -2.80
CA ALA A 211 25.58 -0.05 -3.16
C ALA A 211 26.26 0.79 -4.26
N ASP A 212 25.47 1.16 -5.26
CA ASP A 212 25.92 2.00 -6.39
C ASP A 212 24.83 3.03 -6.73
N PRO A 213 24.86 4.22 -6.10
CA PRO A 213 23.88 5.27 -6.35
C PRO A 213 23.84 5.75 -7.80
N LYS A 214 25.01 5.76 -8.47
CA LYS A 214 25.09 6.16 -9.88
C LYS A 214 24.35 5.17 -10.77
N LYS A 215 24.55 3.88 -10.54
CA LYS A 215 23.86 2.81 -11.27
C LYS A 215 22.36 2.82 -11.03
N VAL A 216 21.93 3.05 -9.77
CA VAL A 216 20.50 3.21 -9.45
C VAL A 216 19.89 4.39 -10.19
N LEU A 217 20.59 5.53 -10.25
CA LEU A 217 20.12 6.71 -10.98
C LEU A 217 20.02 6.44 -12.49
N GLU A 218 21.05 5.80 -13.08
CA GLU A 218 21.05 5.41 -14.50
C GLU A 218 19.86 4.49 -14.83
N LEU A 219 19.64 3.46 -14.03
CA LEU A 219 18.53 2.52 -14.22
C LEU A 219 17.18 3.20 -13.99
N SER A 220 17.07 4.08 -13.00
CA SER A 220 15.85 4.84 -12.74
C SER A 220 15.49 5.74 -13.91
N ASN A 221 16.48 6.45 -14.47
CA ASN A 221 16.31 7.27 -15.66
C ASN A 221 15.93 6.43 -16.89
N TYR A 222 16.53 5.25 -17.05
CA TYR A 222 16.16 4.32 -18.10
C TYR A 222 14.71 3.86 -17.95
N MET A 223 14.29 3.49 -16.74
CA MET A 223 12.90 3.09 -16.44
C MET A 223 11.93 4.23 -16.73
N MET A 224 12.26 5.44 -16.30
CA MET A 224 11.43 6.61 -16.52
C MET A 224 11.27 6.94 -17.99
N GLY A 225 12.38 6.95 -18.75
CA GLY A 225 12.37 7.31 -20.16
C GLY A 225 11.83 6.23 -21.09
N ASN A 226 12.11 4.97 -20.81
CA ASN A 226 11.87 3.88 -21.76
C ASN A 226 10.72 2.94 -21.38
N LEU A 227 10.53 2.67 -20.08
CA LEU A 227 9.54 1.67 -19.65
C LEU A 227 8.24 2.32 -19.17
N ILE A 228 8.34 3.43 -18.45
CA ILE A 228 7.17 4.07 -17.83
C ILE A 228 6.65 5.20 -18.72
N GLY A 229 7.52 5.97 -19.32
CA GLY A 229 7.19 7.17 -20.08
C GLY A 229 7.56 7.14 -21.56
N GLY A 230 8.29 6.14 -22.01
CA GLY A 230 8.86 6.11 -23.35
C GLY A 230 8.03 5.34 -24.38
N ASN A 231 8.56 5.31 -25.60
CA ASN A 231 7.98 4.69 -26.77
C ASN A 231 7.93 3.16 -26.73
N ASN A 232 8.50 2.53 -25.72
CA ASN A 232 8.64 1.08 -25.59
C ASN A 232 7.66 0.48 -24.59
N ASN A 233 6.50 1.00 -24.55
CA ASN A 233 5.46 0.43 -23.71
C ASN A 233 5.06 -0.94 -24.25
N HIS A 234 5.51 -1.99 -23.61
CA HIS A 234 5.11 -3.34 -23.93
C HIS A 234 3.57 -3.41 -24.01
N ASN A 235 3.03 -3.70 -25.18
CA ASN A 235 1.60 -3.86 -25.46
C ASN A 235 0.75 -2.57 -25.50
N VAL A 236 1.33 -1.41 -25.50
CA VAL A 236 0.60 -0.20 -25.89
C VAL A 236 1.15 0.23 -27.25
N PRO A 237 0.31 0.49 -28.25
CA PRO A 237 0.75 1.07 -29.53
C PRO A 237 1.63 2.27 -29.25
N ALA A 238 2.69 2.43 -30.04
CA ALA A 238 3.65 3.52 -29.88
C ALA A 238 2.92 4.82 -29.54
N GLN A 239 2.99 5.21 -28.30
CA GLN A 239 2.44 6.47 -27.82
C GLN A 239 3.55 7.49 -27.97
N PRO A 240 3.32 8.58 -28.69
CA PRO A 240 4.33 9.64 -28.83
C PRO A 240 4.59 10.40 -27.53
N GLN A 241 3.88 10.04 -26.47
CA GLN A 241 3.89 10.72 -25.19
C GLN A 241 4.20 9.76 -24.06
N SER A 242 4.87 10.29 -23.05
CA SER A 242 5.00 9.60 -21.76
C SER A 242 3.61 9.28 -21.17
N TRP A 243 3.56 8.30 -20.30
CA TRP A 243 2.32 8.03 -19.58
C TRP A 243 1.81 9.24 -18.79
N ALA A 244 2.73 10.06 -18.26
CA ALA A 244 2.36 11.27 -17.54
C ALA A 244 1.74 12.30 -18.48
N GLU A 245 2.35 12.55 -19.63
CA GLU A 245 1.84 13.45 -20.66
C GLU A 245 0.51 12.96 -21.22
N TYR A 246 0.40 11.68 -21.51
CA TYR A 246 -0.85 11.10 -21.98
C TYR A 246 -1.99 11.26 -20.96
N SER A 247 -1.73 11.10 -19.67
CA SER A 247 -2.74 11.34 -18.63
C SER A 247 -3.11 12.82 -18.51
N ALA A 248 -2.13 13.69 -18.58
CA ALA A 248 -2.33 15.14 -18.48
C ALA A 248 -3.05 15.70 -19.70
N THR A 249 -2.61 15.33 -20.91
CA THR A 249 -3.11 15.88 -22.17
C THR A 249 -4.41 15.27 -22.64
N SER A 250 -4.71 14.03 -22.27
CA SER A 250 -5.98 13.39 -22.64
C SER A 250 -7.15 13.78 -21.75
N GLY A 251 -6.93 14.62 -20.73
CA GLY A 251 -7.94 14.89 -19.71
C GLY A 251 -8.37 13.64 -18.93
N LYS A 252 -7.64 12.55 -19.09
CA LYS A 252 -7.94 11.25 -18.51
C LYS A 252 -6.83 10.91 -17.54
N ASN A 253 -7.14 10.97 -16.26
CA ASN A 253 -6.28 10.31 -15.31
C ASN A 253 -6.21 8.84 -15.70
N ARG A 254 -4.99 8.33 -15.85
CA ARG A 254 -4.80 6.96 -16.34
C ARG A 254 -5.37 5.90 -15.44
N TRP A 255 -5.56 6.21 -14.17
CA TRP A 255 -6.13 5.27 -13.21
C TRP A 255 -7.50 5.65 -12.69
N SER A 256 -7.92 6.88 -12.73
CA SER A 256 -9.35 7.18 -12.59
C SER A 256 -10.13 6.60 -13.74
N GLY A 257 -9.52 6.59 -14.92
CA GLY A 257 -9.99 5.78 -16.02
C GLY A 257 -9.51 4.34 -16.00
N ALA A 258 -8.71 3.88 -14.99
CA ALA A 258 -8.12 2.56 -15.06
C ALA A 258 -9.13 1.42 -14.97
N PRO A 259 -10.13 1.45 -14.11
CA PRO A 259 -11.24 0.51 -14.23
C PRO A 259 -11.87 0.59 -15.63
N GLY A 260 -12.20 1.78 -16.07
CA GLY A 260 -12.69 2.03 -17.40
C GLY A 260 -11.68 1.71 -18.52
N ARG A 261 -10.39 1.86 -18.29
CA ARG A 261 -9.34 1.52 -19.26
C ARG A 261 -8.97 0.06 -19.31
N MET A 262 -9.04 -0.62 -18.20
CA MET A 262 -8.89 -2.08 -18.19
C MET A 262 -10.03 -2.75 -18.94
N TRP A 263 -11.18 -2.09 -19.00
CA TRP A 263 -12.42 -2.60 -19.56
C TRP A 263 -12.82 -1.90 -20.85
N LYS A 264 -12.24 -0.74 -21.12
CA LYS A 264 -12.49 0.09 -22.26
C LYS A 264 -11.44 -0.16 -23.35
N LYS A 265 -11.85 0.03 -24.56
CA LYS A 265 -10.96 0.20 -25.69
C LYS A 265 -9.88 1.22 -25.33
N ALA A 266 -8.66 0.75 -25.18
CA ALA A 266 -7.53 1.65 -25.22
C ALA A 266 -7.58 2.44 -26.53
N PRO A 267 -7.22 3.72 -26.59
CA PRO A 267 -7.18 4.44 -27.85
C PRO A 267 -6.42 3.63 -28.89
N GLY A 268 -7.11 3.20 -29.96
CA GLY A 268 -6.54 2.31 -30.97
C GLY A 268 -6.57 0.80 -30.65
N GLY A 269 -7.07 0.40 -29.49
CA GLY A 269 -7.14 -1.02 -29.11
C GLY A 269 -8.46 -1.69 -29.47
N PRO A 270 -8.45 -2.99 -29.78
CA PRO A 270 -9.62 -3.76 -30.27
C PRO A 270 -10.52 -4.29 -29.15
N VAL A 271 -10.73 -3.54 -28.06
CA VAL A 271 -11.55 -4.02 -26.92
C VAL A 271 -12.95 -4.42 -27.34
N ASP A 272 -13.48 -3.73 -28.34
CA ASP A 272 -14.85 -3.94 -28.80
C ASP A 272 -14.99 -5.18 -29.68
N THR A 273 -13.90 -5.67 -30.23
CA THR A 273 -13.88 -6.78 -31.20
C THR A 273 -13.69 -8.12 -30.52
N GLY A 274 -13.43 -8.17 -29.25
CA GLY A 274 -13.08 -9.39 -28.53
C GLY A 274 -11.69 -9.94 -28.86
N GLU A 275 -10.92 -9.23 -29.68
CA GLU A 275 -9.55 -9.58 -30.09
C GLU A 275 -8.49 -9.06 -29.09
N GLN A 276 -8.88 -8.91 -27.84
CA GLN A 276 -7.95 -8.54 -26.79
C GLN A 276 -7.00 -9.70 -26.52
N PRO A 277 -5.71 -9.40 -26.37
CA PRO A 277 -4.76 -10.38 -25.86
C PRO A 277 -5.00 -10.70 -24.38
N TYR A 278 -6.04 -10.13 -23.79
CA TYR A 278 -6.42 -10.39 -22.42
C TYR A 278 -7.19 -11.69 -22.30
N ASN A 279 -6.98 -12.36 -21.19
CA ASN A 279 -7.61 -13.62 -20.85
C ASN A 279 -9.15 -13.50 -20.73
N ASP A 280 -9.80 -14.63 -20.51
CA ASP A 280 -11.26 -14.73 -20.42
C ASP A 280 -11.89 -13.88 -19.30
N ILE A 281 -11.13 -13.51 -18.28
CA ILE A 281 -11.60 -12.63 -17.21
C ILE A 281 -12.02 -11.26 -17.76
N ASN A 282 -11.25 -10.68 -18.67
CA ASN A 282 -11.61 -9.41 -19.30
C ASN A 282 -12.86 -9.53 -20.17
N LYS A 283 -13.02 -10.64 -20.85
CA LYS A 283 -14.24 -10.93 -21.63
C LYS A 283 -15.47 -11.08 -20.74
N VAL A 284 -15.33 -11.73 -19.59
CA VAL A 284 -16.41 -11.87 -18.60
C VAL A 284 -16.81 -10.51 -18.03
N ALA A 285 -15.84 -9.70 -17.70
CA ALA A 285 -16.10 -8.37 -17.15
C ALA A 285 -16.78 -7.46 -18.19
N LEU A 286 -16.35 -7.47 -19.45
CA LEU A 286 -17.01 -6.74 -20.52
C LEU A 286 -18.47 -7.20 -20.75
N ARG A 287 -18.76 -8.48 -20.50
CA ARG A 287 -20.13 -9.01 -20.54
C ARG A 287 -20.99 -8.57 -19.37
N CYS A 288 -20.39 -8.47 -18.18
CA CYS A 288 -21.10 -8.03 -16.97
C CYS A 288 -21.40 -6.53 -17.01
N PHE A 289 -20.48 -5.74 -17.55
CA PHE A 289 -20.62 -4.29 -17.66
C PHE A 289 -20.92 -3.93 -19.13
N LYS A 290 -22.16 -3.96 -19.53
CA LYS A 290 -22.62 -3.57 -20.88
C LYS A 290 -22.35 -2.10 -21.23
N GLY A 291 -21.32 -1.51 -20.75
CA GLY A 291 -20.99 -0.11 -20.97
C GLY A 291 -19.55 0.21 -20.63
N TYR A 292 -19.13 1.33 -21.09
CA TYR A 292 -17.83 1.88 -20.76
C TYR A 292 -17.94 2.68 -19.47
N PHE A 293 -17.14 2.31 -18.47
CA PHE A 293 -16.88 3.19 -17.35
C PHE A 293 -15.71 4.10 -17.71
N ASP A 294 -15.99 5.23 -18.29
CA ASP A 294 -15.00 6.28 -18.51
C ASP A 294 -15.13 7.35 -17.45
N PHE A 295 -14.49 7.15 -16.32
CA PHE A 295 -14.42 8.14 -15.26
C PHE A 295 -13.46 9.28 -15.60
N GLY A 296 -12.52 9.04 -16.53
CA GLY A 296 -11.47 9.99 -16.82
C GLY A 296 -11.98 11.27 -17.48
N ALA A 297 -12.82 11.15 -18.50
CA ALA A 297 -13.32 12.31 -19.22
C ALA A 297 -14.32 13.15 -18.39
N PRO A 298 -15.37 12.55 -17.77
CA PRO A 298 -16.28 13.32 -16.92
C PRO A 298 -15.64 13.91 -15.67
N ALA A 299 -14.66 13.20 -15.08
CA ALA A 299 -14.03 13.65 -13.85
C ALA A 299 -12.87 14.64 -14.08
N ALA A 300 -12.42 14.82 -15.32
CA ALA A 300 -11.28 15.70 -15.62
C ALA A 300 -11.53 17.16 -15.21
N GLU A 301 -12.74 17.63 -15.39
CA GLU A 301 -13.15 19.00 -15.03
C GLU A 301 -13.13 19.26 -13.51
N TYR A 302 -13.29 18.20 -12.71
CA TYR A 302 -13.27 18.28 -11.24
C TYR A 302 -11.90 17.98 -10.64
N THR A 303 -10.90 17.67 -11.47
CA THR A 303 -9.58 17.30 -11.00
C THR A 303 -8.79 18.51 -10.52
N VAL A 304 -8.48 18.55 -9.22
CA VAL A 304 -7.63 19.60 -8.62
C VAL A 304 -6.17 19.16 -8.50
N LYS A 305 -5.92 17.87 -8.29
CA LYS A 305 -4.55 17.39 -8.04
C LYS A 305 -4.36 15.94 -8.46
N ASN A 306 -3.20 15.68 -9.02
CA ASN A 306 -2.69 14.32 -9.23
C ASN A 306 -1.51 14.04 -8.30
N GLY A 307 -1.62 13.00 -7.49
CA GLY A 307 -0.59 12.54 -6.57
C GLY A 307 0.00 11.20 -6.97
N GLY A 308 1.17 10.90 -6.47
CA GLY A 308 1.85 9.61 -6.67
C GLY A 308 2.38 9.04 -5.36
N CYS A 309 2.42 7.71 -5.27
CA CYS A 309 3.15 7.04 -4.20
C CYS A 309 4.62 7.42 -4.23
N SER A 310 5.36 7.14 -3.16
CA SER A 310 6.79 7.40 -3.05
C SER A 310 7.55 6.91 -4.29
N SER A 311 8.33 7.80 -4.90
CA SER A 311 9.11 7.56 -6.12
C SER A 311 8.30 7.07 -7.34
N CYS A 312 6.98 7.23 -7.36
CA CYS A 312 6.13 6.75 -8.46
C CYS A 312 5.79 7.88 -9.44
N PRO A 313 6.26 7.81 -10.69
CA PRO A 313 5.95 8.82 -11.72
C PRO A 313 4.56 8.66 -12.31
N ILE A 314 3.89 7.55 -12.05
CA ILE A 314 2.57 7.26 -12.61
C ILE A 314 1.50 8.23 -12.11
N ARG A 315 1.61 8.66 -10.85
CA ARG A 315 0.71 9.66 -10.25
C ARG A 315 -0.77 9.33 -10.49
N CYS A 316 -1.17 8.12 -10.12
CA CYS A 316 -2.50 7.61 -10.37
C CYS A 316 -3.56 8.04 -9.35
N TYR A 317 -3.16 8.63 -8.25
CA TYR A 317 -4.07 9.25 -7.30
C TYR A 317 -4.61 10.55 -7.88
N THR A 318 -5.91 10.76 -7.77
CA THR A 318 -6.56 11.99 -8.21
C THR A 318 -7.47 12.52 -7.13
N GLU A 319 -7.30 13.78 -6.81
CA GLU A 319 -8.17 14.56 -5.95
C GLU A 319 -9.15 15.33 -6.82
N TYR A 320 -10.41 15.20 -6.50
CA TYR A 320 -11.50 15.89 -7.18
C TYR A 320 -12.13 16.89 -6.22
N ASP A 321 -12.38 18.09 -6.72
CA ASP A 321 -13.24 19.07 -6.06
C ASP A 321 -14.65 18.90 -6.65
N VAL A 322 -15.51 18.30 -5.88
CA VAL A 322 -16.92 18.11 -6.25
C VAL A 322 -17.70 19.00 -5.29
N ASP A 323 -18.14 20.14 -5.77
CA ASP A 323 -19.04 20.98 -5.02
C ASP A 323 -20.34 20.21 -4.76
N PRO A 324 -20.79 20.07 -3.51
CA PRO A 324 -21.98 19.30 -3.17
C PRO A 324 -23.28 19.89 -3.70
#